data_967840d34132ef34fd32a51874289f22
#
_entry.id   967840d34132ef34fd32a51874289f22
#
_cell.length_a   1.000
_cell.length_b   1.000
_cell.length_c   1.000
_cell.angle_alpha   90.00
_cell.angle_beta   90.00
_cell.angle_gamma   90.00
#
_symmetry.space_group_name_H-M   'P 1'
#
loop_
_entity.id
_entity.type
_entity.pdbx_description
1 polymer ?
#
loop_
_entity_poly.entity_id
_entity_poly.type
_entity_poly.pdbx_seq_one_letter_code
_entity_poly.pdbx_strand_id
1 'polypeptide(L)'
;MSRRVVITGVGAVTPLGVGARALHERWTAGASGIRDGEGACADFDPREVMTTKEARRADRFTQLAVSAGDEALAGAGWDGEAPYPAERIGCVVGTGIGGMGTLEANHTTLPMRCAGYGDRKSVV
;
A
#
# COMPACT_ATOMS: atom_id res chain seq x y z
N MET A 1 11.73 -0.90 -36.28
CA MET A 1 12.52 -0.44 -35.08
C MET A 1 11.97 -1.16 -33.86
N SER A 2 12.78 -1.93 -33.12
CA SER A 2 12.33 -2.54 -31.87
C SER A 2 12.26 -1.45 -30.78
N ARG A 3 11.13 -1.39 -30.06
CA ARG A 3 10.99 -0.49 -28.90
C ARG A 3 11.80 -1.07 -27.74
N ARG A 4 12.64 -0.24 -27.13
CA ARG A 4 13.36 -0.62 -25.92
C ARG A 4 12.53 -0.22 -24.70
N VAL A 5 12.32 -1.13 -23.77
CA VAL A 5 11.69 -0.90 -22.49
C VAL A 5 12.78 -0.93 -21.41
N VAL A 6 12.76 0.02 -20.52
CA VAL A 6 13.73 0.14 -19.42
C VAL A 6 12.99 0.35 -18.09
N ILE A 7 13.60 -0.14 -17.00
CA ILE A 7 13.18 0.15 -15.62
C ILE A 7 14.03 1.33 -15.18
N THR A 8 13.40 2.44 -14.78
CA THR A 8 14.08 3.68 -14.40
C THR A 8 14.11 3.92 -12.90
N GLY A 9 13.22 3.29 -12.15
CA GLY A 9 13.17 3.36 -10.70
C GLY A 9 12.55 2.10 -10.11
N VAL A 10 12.93 1.78 -8.90
CA VAL A 10 12.37 0.67 -8.11
C VAL A 10 12.11 1.16 -6.70
N GLY A 11 11.08 0.61 -6.05
CA GLY A 11 10.77 0.88 -4.67
C GLY A 11 10.21 -0.38 -4.01
N ALA A 12 10.43 -0.52 -2.71
CA ALA A 12 10.00 -1.69 -1.97
C ALA A 12 9.66 -1.38 -0.52
N VAL A 13 8.59 -1.97 -0.01
CA VAL A 13 8.29 -2.07 1.42
C VAL A 13 8.07 -3.53 1.74
N THR A 14 8.94 -4.10 2.55
CA THR A 14 8.98 -5.55 2.79
C THR A 14 9.18 -5.85 4.28
N PRO A 15 8.95 -7.09 4.70
CA PRO A 15 9.32 -7.52 6.06
C PRO A 15 10.82 -7.43 6.36
N LEU A 16 11.65 -7.24 5.34
CA LEU A 16 13.09 -6.99 5.49
C LEU A 16 13.40 -5.51 5.67
N GLY A 17 12.43 -4.61 5.56
CA GLY A 17 12.57 -3.17 5.77
C GLY A 17 11.93 -2.34 4.68
N VAL A 18 12.04 -1.03 4.83
CA VAL A 18 11.55 -0.01 3.90
C VAL A 18 12.69 0.36 2.95
N GLY A 19 12.39 0.40 1.67
CA GLY A 19 13.32 0.73 0.60
C GLY A 19 13.91 -0.48 -0.14
N ALA A 20 14.07 -0.33 -1.45
CA ALA A 20 14.65 -1.34 -2.34
C ALA A 20 16.10 -1.70 -1.95
N ARG A 21 16.85 -0.71 -1.46
CA ARG A 21 18.22 -0.92 -0.96
C ARG A 21 18.25 -1.80 0.28
N ALA A 22 17.38 -1.53 1.27
CA ALA A 22 17.29 -2.34 2.48
C ALA A 22 16.89 -3.79 2.16
N LEU A 23 15.95 -3.97 1.24
CA LEU A 23 15.58 -5.29 0.72
C LEU A 23 16.80 -6.01 0.12
N HIS A 24 17.53 -5.36 -0.77
CA HIS A 24 18.69 -5.95 -1.45
C HIS A 24 19.79 -6.36 -0.46
N GLU A 25 20.19 -5.46 0.43
CA GLU A 25 21.26 -5.69 1.40
C GLU A 25 20.94 -6.84 2.36
N ARG A 26 19.71 -6.86 2.90
CA ARG A 26 19.29 -7.89 3.86
C ARG A 26 19.06 -9.25 3.18
N TRP A 27 18.48 -9.23 1.98
CA TRP A 27 18.25 -10.47 1.23
C TRP A 27 19.56 -11.12 0.80
N THR A 28 20.51 -10.35 0.28
CA THR A 28 21.84 -10.88 -0.09
C THR A 28 22.64 -11.37 1.12
N ALA A 29 22.38 -10.83 2.31
CA ALA A 29 22.92 -11.33 3.57
C ALA A 29 22.22 -12.61 4.10
N GLY A 30 21.21 -13.13 3.39
CA GLY A 30 20.46 -14.31 3.80
C GLY A 30 19.43 -14.06 4.92
N ALA A 31 19.10 -12.79 5.20
CA ALA A 31 18.10 -12.47 6.20
C ALA A 31 16.68 -12.87 5.76
N SER A 32 15.88 -13.34 6.71
CA SER A 32 14.46 -13.59 6.51
C SER A 32 13.62 -12.58 7.32
N GLY A 33 12.62 -12.00 6.68
CA GLY A 33 11.63 -11.14 7.33
C GLY A 33 10.39 -11.91 7.83
N ILE A 34 10.37 -13.23 7.64
CA ILE A 34 9.26 -14.08 8.08
C ILE A 34 9.52 -14.54 9.52
N ARG A 35 8.53 -14.33 10.40
CA ARG A 35 8.53 -14.79 11.80
C ARG A 35 7.20 -15.50 12.07
N ASP A 36 7.26 -16.67 12.66
CA ASP A 36 6.07 -17.48 12.98
C ASP A 36 5.11 -17.71 11.79
N GLY A 37 5.67 -17.79 10.57
CA GLY A 37 4.91 -17.96 9.33
C GLY A 37 4.34 -16.66 8.74
N GLU A 38 4.57 -15.52 9.37
CA GLU A 38 4.06 -14.22 8.92
C GLU A 38 5.19 -13.27 8.49
N GLY A 39 4.92 -12.51 7.42
CA GLY A 39 5.82 -11.48 6.88
C GLY A 39 5.24 -10.08 7.09
N ALA A 40 5.31 -9.54 8.31
CA ALA A 40 4.82 -8.21 8.62
C ALA A 40 5.84 -7.12 8.27
N CYS A 41 5.39 -6.03 7.64
CA CYS A 41 6.19 -4.81 7.42
C CYS A 41 6.12 -3.93 8.68
N ALA A 42 6.70 -4.40 9.80
CA ALA A 42 6.58 -3.77 11.11
C ALA A 42 7.31 -2.41 11.18
N ASP A 43 8.42 -2.28 10.46
CA ASP A 43 9.25 -1.06 10.46
C ASP A 43 8.64 0.08 9.63
N PHE A 44 7.52 -0.15 8.93
CA PHE A 44 6.89 0.86 8.07
C PHE A 44 5.85 1.71 8.82
N ASP A 45 6.11 3.01 8.90
CA ASP A 45 5.16 4.02 9.37
C ASP A 45 4.54 4.78 8.17
N PRO A 46 3.23 4.67 7.91
CA PRO A 46 2.60 5.37 6.80
C PRO A 46 2.64 6.90 6.91
N ARG A 47 2.88 7.45 8.11
CA ARG A 47 2.97 8.90 8.33
C ARG A 47 4.23 9.53 7.74
N GLU A 48 5.19 8.73 7.32
CA GLU A 48 6.39 9.19 6.60
C GLU A 48 6.09 9.61 5.17
N VAL A 49 5.02 9.05 4.56
CA VAL A 49 4.68 9.25 3.13
C VAL A 49 3.28 9.82 2.91
N MET A 50 2.45 9.91 3.95
CA MET A 50 1.09 10.43 3.85
C MET A 50 0.64 11.11 5.13
N THR A 51 -0.38 11.98 5.01
CA THR A 51 -0.96 12.64 6.18
C THR A 51 -1.65 11.63 7.10
N THR A 52 -1.76 11.97 8.40
CA THR A 52 -2.48 11.14 9.39
C THR A 52 -3.92 10.85 8.97
N LYS A 53 -4.58 11.79 8.26
CA LYS A 53 -5.95 11.62 7.77
C LYS A 53 -6.02 10.60 6.64
N GLU A 54 -5.08 10.65 5.71
CA GLU A 54 -4.96 9.69 4.61
C GLU A 54 -4.60 8.30 5.14
N ALA A 55 -3.60 8.21 6.02
CA ALA A 55 -3.18 6.95 6.64
C ALA A 55 -4.33 6.23 7.37
N ARG A 56 -5.25 6.98 8.02
CA ARG A 56 -6.42 6.39 8.67
C ARG A 56 -7.49 5.87 7.71
N ARG A 57 -7.52 6.37 6.49
CA ARG A 57 -8.52 6.01 5.47
C ARG A 57 -8.03 4.97 4.48
N ALA A 58 -6.72 4.89 4.33
CA ALA A 58 -6.07 3.96 3.41
C ALA A 58 -5.88 2.59 4.07
N ASP A 59 -6.26 1.54 3.37
CA ASP A 59 -5.91 0.18 3.75
C ASP A 59 -4.39 -0.03 3.71
N ARG A 60 -3.91 -1.01 4.46
CA ARG A 60 -2.48 -1.28 4.58
C ARG A 60 -1.80 -1.49 3.24
N PHE A 61 -2.41 -2.23 2.32
CA PHE A 61 -1.84 -2.45 0.98
C PHE A 61 -1.67 -1.14 0.20
N THR A 62 -2.60 -0.20 0.34
CA THR A 62 -2.50 1.13 -0.28
C THR A 62 -1.35 1.94 0.32
N GLN A 63 -1.20 1.91 1.64
CA GLN A 63 -0.09 2.59 2.32
C GLN A 63 1.27 2.07 1.84
N LEU A 64 1.41 0.74 1.72
CA LEU A 64 2.63 0.10 1.22
C LEU A 64 2.90 0.44 -0.25
N ALA A 65 1.85 0.42 -1.09
CA ALA A 65 1.95 0.72 -2.52
C ALA A 65 2.36 2.18 -2.78
N VAL A 66 1.81 3.14 -2.03
CA VAL A 66 2.18 4.56 -2.14
C VAL A 66 3.65 4.75 -1.77
N SER A 67 4.09 4.21 -0.63
CA SER A 67 5.49 4.33 -0.22
C SER A 67 6.47 3.74 -1.23
N ALA A 68 6.21 2.53 -1.72
CA ALA A 68 7.06 1.92 -2.73
C ALA A 68 7.00 2.68 -4.07
N GLY A 69 5.84 3.24 -4.41
CA GLY A 69 5.67 4.08 -5.60
C GLY A 69 6.48 5.37 -5.52
N ASP A 70 6.43 6.07 -4.41
CA ASP A 70 7.19 7.30 -4.18
C ASP A 70 8.70 7.07 -4.27
N GLU A 71 9.22 5.99 -3.66
CA GLU A 71 10.62 5.61 -3.80
C GLU A 71 10.99 5.32 -5.26
N ALA A 72 10.14 4.60 -6.00
CA ALA A 72 10.39 4.28 -7.40
C ALA A 72 10.40 5.53 -8.28
N LEU A 73 9.48 6.47 -8.04
CA LEU A 73 9.41 7.74 -8.78
C LEU A 73 10.62 8.62 -8.47
N ALA A 74 11.01 8.74 -7.21
CA ALA A 74 12.22 9.46 -6.81
C ALA A 74 13.48 8.84 -7.45
N GLY A 75 13.58 7.50 -7.43
CA GLY A 75 14.65 6.77 -8.10
C GLY A 75 14.70 6.96 -9.61
N ALA A 76 13.55 7.23 -10.24
CA ALA A 76 13.44 7.58 -11.66
C ALA A 76 13.72 9.05 -11.96
N GLY A 77 13.96 9.89 -10.95
CA GLY A 77 14.19 11.34 -11.10
C GLY A 77 12.90 12.13 -11.32
N TRP A 78 11.75 11.64 -10.85
CA TRP A 78 10.47 12.35 -10.94
C TRP A 78 10.23 13.18 -9.67
N ASP A 79 10.93 14.28 -9.52
CA ASP A 79 10.87 15.16 -8.36
C ASP A 79 9.76 16.22 -8.50
N GLY A 80 8.51 15.78 -8.47
CA GLY A 80 7.33 16.66 -8.41
C GLY A 80 6.60 16.85 -9.74
N GLU A 81 7.25 17.10 -10.87
CA GLU A 81 6.60 17.20 -12.18
C GLU A 81 6.80 15.92 -13.00
N ALA A 82 5.71 15.42 -13.56
CA ALA A 82 5.78 14.28 -14.46
C ALA A 82 6.51 14.67 -15.76
N PRO A 83 7.52 13.90 -16.21
CA PRO A 83 8.32 14.24 -17.39
C PRO A 83 7.58 14.05 -18.72
N TYR A 84 6.35 13.56 -18.65
CA TYR A 84 5.50 13.27 -19.80
C TYR A 84 4.09 13.83 -19.62
N PRO A 85 3.35 14.12 -20.70
CA PRO A 85 1.93 14.45 -20.63
C PRO A 85 1.13 13.35 -19.95
N ALA A 86 0.12 13.73 -19.17
CA ALA A 86 -0.65 12.81 -18.32
C ALA A 86 -1.27 11.63 -19.11
N GLU A 87 -1.68 11.86 -20.35
CA GLU A 87 -2.23 10.83 -21.25
C GLU A 87 -1.22 9.75 -21.67
N ARG A 88 0.06 9.97 -21.38
CA ARG A 88 1.14 9.01 -21.64
C ARG A 88 1.62 8.29 -20.39
N ILE A 89 1.02 8.59 -19.25
CA ILE A 89 1.37 8.01 -17.96
C ILE A 89 0.25 7.08 -17.52
N GLY A 90 0.59 5.87 -17.16
CA GLY A 90 -0.35 4.90 -16.60
C GLY A 90 0.15 4.38 -15.26
N CYS A 91 -0.76 4.16 -14.33
CA CYS A 91 -0.49 3.50 -13.06
C CYS A 91 -1.26 2.18 -13.00
N VAL A 92 -0.57 1.09 -12.71
CA VAL A 92 -1.18 -0.23 -12.53
C VAL A 92 -0.74 -0.78 -11.18
N VAL A 93 -1.70 -1.00 -10.30
CA VAL A 93 -1.46 -1.58 -8.97
C VAL A 93 -2.19 -2.92 -8.89
N GLY A 94 -1.44 -3.98 -8.62
CA GLY A 94 -1.98 -5.31 -8.35
C GLY A 94 -2.05 -5.58 -6.84
N THR A 95 -3.10 -6.26 -6.40
CA THR A 95 -3.25 -6.72 -5.01
C THR A 95 -3.91 -8.09 -4.99
N GLY A 96 -3.61 -8.91 -3.96
CA GLY A 96 -4.24 -10.22 -3.82
C GLY A 96 -5.73 -10.12 -3.47
N ILE A 97 -6.04 -9.49 -2.34
CA ILE A 97 -7.42 -9.39 -1.82
C ILE A 97 -7.84 -7.94 -1.57
N GLY A 98 -6.89 -7.00 -1.58
CA GLY A 98 -7.16 -5.60 -1.28
C GLY A 98 -7.37 -5.36 0.22
N GLY A 99 -8.37 -4.55 0.57
CA GLY A 99 -8.68 -4.12 1.93
C GLY A 99 -9.43 -5.15 2.76
N MET A 100 -8.88 -6.31 3.05
CA MET A 100 -9.55 -7.36 3.83
C MET A 100 -9.95 -6.85 5.22
N GLY A 101 -9.10 -6.10 5.91
CA GLY A 101 -9.41 -5.54 7.23
C GLY A 101 -10.63 -4.59 7.19
N THR A 102 -10.73 -3.77 6.15
CA THR A 102 -11.89 -2.89 5.92
C THR A 102 -13.14 -3.71 5.61
N LEU A 103 -13.02 -4.78 4.84
CA LEU A 103 -14.13 -5.68 4.53
C LEU A 103 -14.66 -6.35 5.81
N GLU A 104 -13.79 -6.91 6.63
CA GLU A 104 -14.14 -7.56 7.90
C GLU A 104 -14.79 -6.58 8.89
N ALA A 105 -14.22 -5.38 9.04
CA ALA A 105 -14.77 -4.34 9.90
C ALA A 105 -16.17 -3.91 9.44
N ASN A 106 -16.38 -3.74 8.14
CA ASN A 106 -17.68 -3.40 7.58
C ASN A 106 -18.68 -4.55 7.73
N HIS A 107 -18.26 -5.79 7.50
CA HIS A 107 -19.11 -6.96 7.70
C HIS A 107 -19.57 -7.09 9.16
N THR A 108 -18.70 -6.84 10.11
CA THR A 108 -19.05 -6.87 11.54
C THR A 108 -19.99 -5.72 11.94
N THR A 109 -19.83 -4.55 11.32
CA THR A 109 -20.62 -3.34 11.65
C THR A 109 -22.02 -3.36 11.02
N LEU A 110 -22.18 -3.94 9.84
CA LEU A 110 -23.45 -4.01 9.10
C LEU A 110 -24.58 -4.70 9.89
N PRO A 111 -24.39 -5.89 10.50
CA PRO A 111 -25.43 -6.55 11.27
C PRO A 111 -25.90 -5.72 12.48
N MET A 112 -24.99 -5.02 13.16
CA MET A 112 -25.33 -4.16 14.29
C MET A 112 -26.18 -2.96 13.86
N ARG A 113 -25.91 -2.37 12.69
CA ARG A 113 -26.71 -1.25 12.14
C ARG A 113 -28.10 -1.72 11.69
N CYS A 114 -28.20 -2.90 11.11
CA CYS A 114 -29.49 -3.48 10.71
C CYS A 114 -30.35 -3.88 11.92
N ALA A 115 -29.75 -4.42 12.98
CA ALA A 115 -30.45 -4.73 14.23
C ALA A 115 -31.03 -3.47 14.91
N GLY A 116 -30.30 -2.35 14.88
CA GLY A 116 -30.79 -1.07 15.43
C GLY A 116 -31.84 -0.37 14.57
N TYR A 117 -32.00 -0.71 13.31
CA TYR A 117 -33.03 -0.15 12.42
C TYR A 117 -34.37 -0.84 12.59
N GLY A 118 -34.40 -2.10 13.04
CA GLY A 118 -35.65 -2.85 13.32
C GLY A 118 -36.43 -2.35 14.53
N ASP A 119 -35.75 -1.71 15.48
CA ASP A 119 -36.35 -1.29 16.75
C ASP A 119 -36.95 0.11 16.72
N ARG A 120 -36.88 0.84 15.61
CA ARG A 120 -37.47 2.18 15.44
C ARG A 120 -38.86 2.20 14.86
N LYS A 121 -39.52 1.06 14.66
CA LYS A 121 -40.88 0.98 14.11
C LYS A 121 -41.95 0.54 15.11
N SER A 122 -41.66 0.54 16.41
CA SER A 122 -42.64 0.26 17.46
C SER A 122 -42.92 1.49 18.36
N VAL A 123 -43.13 2.66 17.72
CA VAL A 123 -43.78 3.79 18.40
C VAL A 123 -44.91 4.25 17.52
N VAL A 124 -46.05 3.65 17.70
CA VAL A 124 -47.37 4.20 17.44
C VAL A 124 -48.14 4.12 18.74
#